data_acefc014fbfeb6877e3dfa6c50d96354
#
_entry.id   acefc014fbfeb6877e3dfa6c50d96354
#
_cell.length_a   1.000
_cell.length_b   1.000
_cell.length_c   1.000
_cell.angle_alpha   90.00
_cell.angle_beta   90.00
_cell.angle_gamma   90.00
#
_symmetry.space_group_name_H-M   'P 1'
#
loop_
_entity.id
_entity.type
_entity.pdbx_description
1 polymer ?
#
loop_
_entity_poly.entity_id
_entity_poly.type
_entity_poly.pdbx_seq_one_letter_code
_entity_poly.pdbx_strand_id
1 'polypeptide(L)'
;WALEDGKSPEEARAYLEEHYFVTPSRAALALETGATAAKAARRLEKRDIDVYVGIPFCPTRCAYCSFVSQSVERSFALVPPYVDALCGEISAGGEMVRRAGLRVRTFYMGGGTPTTLTAEQMDRVLTAFETSFDRTACEEITVEAGRPDTITAEKLVVLRTHGVTRVSVNPQTFEENVLRAIGRCHTAADIDRAMELVARCGFPHVNMDLIAGLPEDTAEGFRRSLDRCLTYGPDDITVHTLALKKGSRILTEGLRIPGAETVAEMLDYASPTLRTAGY
;
A
#
# COMPACT_ATOMS: atom_id res chain seq x y z
N TRP A 1 2.12 -23.36 3.14
CA TRP A 1 2.18 -24.61 2.40
C TRP A 1 2.83 -25.71 3.24
N ALA A 2 4.14 -25.74 3.54
CA ALA A 2 4.78 -26.83 4.30
C ALA A 2 4.15 -27.07 5.70
N LEU A 3 3.72 -26.01 6.39
CA LEU A 3 3.00 -26.09 7.66
C LEU A 3 1.55 -26.59 7.46
N GLU A 4 0.90 -26.26 6.35
CA GLU A 4 -0.44 -26.74 6.00
C GLU A 4 -0.43 -28.23 5.64
N ASP A 5 0.68 -28.72 5.06
CA ASP A 5 0.92 -30.14 4.80
C ASP A 5 1.30 -30.94 6.05
N GLY A 6 1.24 -30.32 7.24
CA GLY A 6 1.43 -30.97 8.54
C GLY A 6 2.89 -31.10 8.98
N LYS A 7 3.85 -30.43 8.30
CA LYS A 7 5.24 -30.38 8.77
C LYS A 7 5.35 -29.53 10.04
N SER A 8 6.24 -29.93 10.96
CA SER A 8 6.59 -29.07 12.08
C SER A 8 7.32 -27.81 11.63
N PRO A 9 7.37 -26.74 12.44
CA PRO A 9 8.16 -25.54 12.12
C PRO A 9 9.65 -25.87 11.86
N GLU A 10 10.21 -26.81 12.61
CA GLU A 10 11.59 -27.28 12.45
C GLU A 10 11.81 -27.99 11.12
N GLU A 11 10.91 -28.90 10.75
CA GLU A 11 10.95 -29.60 9.46
C GLU A 11 10.75 -28.64 8.29
N ALA A 12 9.84 -27.66 8.42
CA ALA A 12 9.62 -26.65 7.40
C ALA A 12 10.86 -25.72 7.25
N ARG A 13 11.54 -25.40 8.36
CA ARG A 13 12.77 -24.66 8.36
C ARG A 13 13.90 -25.43 7.67
N ALA A 14 14.15 -26.66 8.09
CA ALA A 14 15.15 -27.53 7.46
C ALA A 14 14.91 -27.67 5.95
N TYR A 15 13.65 -27.85 5.56
CA TYR A 15 13.29 -27.92 4.14
C TYR A 15 13.65 -26.64 3.36
N LEU A 16 13.42 -25.45 3.91
CA LEU A 16 13.82 -24.18 3.29
C LEU A 16 15.36 -24.04 3.19
N GLU A 17 16.06 -24.41 4.24
CA GLU A 17 17.54 -24.31 4.30
C GLU A 17 18.20 -25.32 3.34
N GLU A 18 17.74 -26.56 3.29
CA GLU A 18 18.34 -27.63 2.50
C GLU A 18 17.98 -27.60 1.02
N HIS A 19 16.71 -27.30 0.68
CA HIS A 19 16.23 -27.37 -0.69
C HIS A 19 16.27 -26.04 -1.44
N TYR A 20 16.14 -24.93 -0.70
CA TYR A 20 16.12 -23.57 -1.30
C TYR A 20 17.30 -22.71 -0.89
N PHE A 21 18.24 -23.27 -0.12
CA PHE A 21 19.45 -22.58 0.34
C PHE A 21 19.16 -21.25 1.04
N VAL A 22 18.01 -21.17 1.73
CA VAL A 22 17.60 -20.00 2.49
C VAL A 22 18.43 -19.90 3.76
N THR A 23 18.94 -18.71 4.07
CA THR A 23 19.67 -18.52 5.33
C THR A 23 18.77 -18.76 6.57
N PRO A 24 19.31 -19.20 7.70
CA PRO A 24 18.52 -19.46 8.91
C PRO A 24 17.63 -18.29 9.36
N SER A 25 18.12 -17.05 9.26
CA SER A 25 17.37 -15.85 9.60
C SER A 25 16.17 -15.61 8.67
N ARG A 26 16.37 -15.83 7.37
CA ARG A 26 15.28 -15.71 6.36
C ARG A 26 14.28 -16.85 6.46
N ALA A 27 14.74 -18.06 6.80
CA ALA A 27 13.85 -19.18 7.04
C ALA A 27 12.95 -18.92 8.26
N ALA A 28 13.50 -18.38 9.36
CA ALA A 28 12.73 -17.99 10.53
C ALA A 28 11.68 -16.93 10.20
N LEU A 29 12.05 -15.87 9.45
CA LEU A 29 11.13 -14.83 9.02
C LEU A 29 10.01 -15.39 8.12
N ALA A 30 10.35 -16.28 7.18
CA ALA A 30 9.37 -16.92 6.29
C ALA A 30 8.35 -17.76 7.07
N LEU A 31 8.79 -18.47 8.09
CA LEU A 31 7.90 -19.25 8.97
C LEU A 31 6.98 -18.36 9.80
N GLU A 32 7.50 -17.29 10.39
CA GLU A 32 6.71 -16.31 11.15
C GLU A 32 5.64 -15.67 10.26
N THR A 33 6.04 -15.21 9.08
CA THR A 33 5.13 -14.59 8.10
C THR A 33 4.07 -15.61 7.62
N GLY A 34 4.50 -16.83 7.29
CA GLY A 34 3.60 -17.91 6.85
C GLY A 34 2.59 -18.31 7.94
N ALA A 35 3.02 -18.39 9.20
CA ALA A 35 2.13 -18.68 10.31
C ALA A 35 1.08 -17.58 10.52
N THR A 36 1.49 -16.32 10.38
CA THR A 36 0.59 -15.16 10.49
C THR A 36 -0.43 -15.15 9.35
N ALA A 37 0.01 -15.38 8.12
CA ALA A 37 -0.86 -15.47 6.95
C ALA A 37 -1.87 -16.63 7.07
N ALA A 38 -1.42 -17.81 7.52
CA ALA A 38 -2.29 -18.96 7.77
C ALA A 38 -3.33 -18.68 8.87
N LYS A 39 -2.94 -17.97 9.93
CA LYS A 39 -3.86 -17.55 10.99
C LYS A 39 -4.94 -16.59 10.45
N ALA A 40 -4.58 -15.64 9.59
CA ALA A 40 -5.52 -14.74 8.94
C ALA A 40 -6.47 -15.52 8.00
N ALA A 41 -5.94 -16.42 7.17
CA ALA A 41 -6.71 -17.23 6.23
C ALA A 41 -7.74 -18.14 6.93
N ARG A 42 -7.42 -18.71 8.10
CA ARG A 42 -8.36 -19.53 8.88
C ARG A 42 -9.58 -18.79 9.41
N ARG A 43 -9.55 -17.45 9.42
CA ARG A 43 -10.68 -16.61 9.82
C ARG A 43 -11.68 -16.37 8.67
N LEU A 44 -11.29 -16.73 7.45
CA LEU A 44 -12.14 -16.56 6.27
C LEU A 44 -13.16 -17.68 6.16
N GLU A 45 -14.39 -17.33 5.83
CA GLU A 45 -15.45 -18.25 5.50
C GLU A 45 -15.60 -18.39 3.96
N LYS A 46 -16.19 -19.48 3.51
CA LYS A 46 -16.37 -19.74 2.06
C LYS A 46 -17.18 -18.66 1.31
N ARG A 47 -17.93 -17.84 2.05
CA ARG A 47 -18.74 -16.75 1.49
C ARG A 47 -18.07 -15.38 1.57
N ASP A 48 -16.90 -15.31 2.20
CA ASP A 48 -16.16 -14.04 2.33
C ASP A 48 -15.52 -13.67 1.01
N ILE A 49 -15.64 -12.42 0.66
CA ILE A 49 -14.96 -11.81 -0.47
C ILE A 49 -14.34 -10.47 -0.06
N ASP A 50 -13.33 -10.07 -0.79
CA ASP A 50 -12.75 -8.74 -0.74
C ASP A 50 -13.15 -7.97 -1.99
N VAL A 51 -13.43 -6.67 -1.82
CA VAL A 51 -13.75 -5.77 -2.94
C VAL A 51 -12.56 -4.85 -3.16
N TYR A 52 -11.97 -4.94 -4.35
CA TYR A 52 -10.89 -4.04 -4.78
C TYR A 52 -11.41 -3.05 -5.81
N VAL A 53 -11.19 -1.76 -5.54
CA VAL A 53 -11.50 -0.65 -6.45
C VAL A 53 -10.20 -0.01 -6.91
N GLY A 54 -9.91 -0.10 -8.21
CA GLY A 54 -8.68 0.44 -8.79
C GLY A 54 -8.90 1.84 -9.36
N ILE A 55 -8.13 2.83 -8.94
CA ILE A 55 -8.13 4.18 -9.52
C ILE A 55 -6.88 4.33 -10.40
N PRO A 56 -7.00 4.28 -11.74
CA PRO A 56 -5.84 4.22 -12.63
C PRO A 56 -5.22 5.59 -12.93
N PHE A 57 -5.36 6.55 -12.02
CA PHE A 57 -4.85 7.91 -12.21
C PHE A 57 -3.82 8.25 -11.12
N CYS A 58 -2.75 8.95 -11.55
CA CYS A 58 -1.72 9.49 -10.66
C CYS A 58 -1.42 10.94 -11.04
N PRO A 59 -0.94 11.79 -10.11
CA PRO A 59 -0.44 13.12 -10.47
C PRO A 59 0.69 13.03 -11.49
N THR A 60 1.69 12.21 -11.21
CA THR A 60 2.83 11.90 -12.09
C THR A 60 3.12 10.40 -12.05
N ARG A 61 3.81 9.88 -13.07
CA ARG A 61 4.21 8.47 -13.10
C ARG A 61 5.58 8.29 -12.43
N CYS A 62 5.61 7.58 -11.30
CA CYS A 62 6.86 7.26 -10.62
C CYS A 62 7.75 6.35 -11.47
N ALA A 63 9.08 6.53 -11.40
CA ALA A 63 10.05 5.81 -12.22
C ALA A 63 10.06 4.30 -11.96
N TYR A 64 9.80 3.88 -10.73
CA TYR A 64 9.78 2.46 -10.34
C TYR A 64 8.44 1.76 -10.65
N CYS A 65 7.36 2.54 -10.89
CA CYS A 65 6.01 1.99 -10.97
C CYS A 65 5.78 1.23 -12.27
N SER A 66 5.24 0.02 -12.14
CA SER A 66 4.83 -0.84 -13.25
C SER A 66 3.30 -0.98 -13.38
N PHE A 67 2.54 -0.33 -12.51
CA PHE A 67 1.08 -0.37 -12.58
C PHE A 67 0.57 0.34 -13.82
N VAL A 68 -0.58 -0.13 -14.30
CA VAL A 68 -1.31 0.55 -15.38
C VAL A 68 -1.94 1.80 -14.79
N SER A 69 -1.24 2.93 -14.93
CA SER A 69 -1.71 4.22 -14.46
C SER A 69 -1.45 5.31 -15.50
N GLN A 70 -2.34 6.29 -15.53
CA GLN A 70 -2.27 7.45 -16.40
C GLN A 70 -1.95 8.70 -15.58
N SER A 71 -1.04 9.55 -16.10
CA SER A 71 -0.85 10.87 -15.50
C SER A 71 -2.07 11.74 -15.76
N VAL A 72 -2.62 12.37 -14.72
CA VAL A 72 -3.78 13.28 -14.88
C VAL A 72 -3.47 14.49 -15.75
N GLU A 73 -2.22 14.93 -15.85
CA GLU A 73 -1.84 15.99 -16.79
C GLU A 73 -2.27 15.72 -18.23
N ARG A 74 -2.27 14.43 -18.63
CA ARG A 74 -2.63 13.98 -19.98
C ARG A 74 -4.03 13.39 -20.07
N SER A 75 -4.63 12.99 -18.96
CA SER A 75 -5.84 12.18 -18.92
C SER A 75 -6.95 12.80 -18.07
N PHE A 76 -6.83 14.06 -17.68
CA PHE A 76 -7.80 14.71 -16.78
C PHE A 76 -9.25 14.59 -17.28
N ALA A 77 -9.47 14.73 -18.60
CA ALA A 77 -10.79 14.61 -19.22
C ALA A 77 -11.40 13.19 -19.10
N LEU A 78 -10.57 12.16 -18.80
CA LEU A 78 -11.05 10.79 -18.64
C LEU A 78 -11.51 10.49 -17.21
N VAL A 79 -11.17 11.31 -16.22
CA VAL A 79 -11.51 11.05 -14.82
C VAL A 79 -13.03 11.05 -14.58
N PRO A 80 -13.81 12.07 -15.01
CA PRO A 80 -15.25 12.06 -14.79
C PRO A 80 -15.97 10.84 -15.40
N PRO A 81 -15.80 10.53 -16.71
CA PRO A 81 -16.47 9.38 -17.30
C PRO A 81 -15.98 8.04 -16.71
N TYR A 82 -14.74 7.97 -16.25
CA TYR A 82 -14.25 6.81 -15.52
C TYR A 82 -15.01 6.62 -14.20
N VAL A 83 -15.18 7.68 -13.40
CA VAL A 83 -15.93 7.63 -12.15
C VAL A 83 -17.38 7.21 -12.39
N ASP A 84 -18.02 7.70 -13.46
CA ASP A 84 -19.39 7.30 -13.83
C ASP A 84 -19.46 5.80 -14.13
N ALA A 85 -18.54 5.30 -14.97
CA ALA A 85 -18.46 3.88 -15.31
C ALA A 85 -18.16 3.01 -14.07
N LEU A 86 -17.22 3.44 -13.21
CA LEU A 86 -16.84 2.75 -11.99
C LEU A 86 -18.02 2.63 -11.01
N CYS A 87 -18.80 3.69 -10.81
CA CYS A 87 -20.00 3.62 -9.97
C CYS A 87 -21.03 2.63 -10.52
N GLY A 88 -21.19 2.56 -11.84
CA GLY A 88 -22.03 1.55 -12.49
C GLY A 88 -21.51 0.13 -12.29
N GLU A 89 -20.21 -0.09 -12.42
CA GLU A 89 -19.57 -1.38 -12.18
C GLU A 89 -19.70 -1.83 -10.72
N ILE A 90 -19.50 -0.92 -9.76
CA ILE A 90 -19.69 -1.16 -8.32
C ILE A 90 -21.13 -1.61 -8.05
N SER A 91 -22.11 -0.94 -8.64
CA SER A 91 -23.52 -1.28 -8.47
C SER A 91 -23.86 -2.65 -9.05
N ALA A 92 -23.37 -2.98 -10.25
CA ALA A 92 -23.53 -4.30 -10.86
C ALA A 92 -22.83 -5.40 -10.05
N GLY A 93 -21.63 -5.13 -9.54
CA GLY A 93 -20.88 -6.02 -8.65
C GLY A 93 -21.64 -6.33 -7.36
N GLY A 94 -22.22 -5.31 -6.73
CA GLY A 94 -23.07 -5.49 -5.54
C GLY A 94 -24.27 -6.38 -5.78
N GLU A 95 -24.92 -6.23 -6.92
CA GLU A 95 -26.03 -7.12 -7.30
C GLU A 95 -25.56 -8.57 -7.48
N MET A 96 -24.41 -8.79 -8.12
CA MET A 96 -23.82 -10.14 -8.28
C MET A 96 -23.50 -10.78 -6.93
N VAL A 97 -22.87 -10.03 -6.02
CA VAL A 97 -22.50 -10.47 -4.67
C VAL A 97 -23.73 -10.87 -3.87
N ARG A 98 -24.79 -10.04 -3.90
CA ARG A 98 -26.05 -10.32 -3.23
C ARG A 98 -26.73 -11.58 -3.78
N ARG A 99 -26.80 -11.74 -5.10
CA ARG A 99 -27.38 -12.96 -5.74
C ARG A 99 -26.60 -14.22 -5.41
N ALA A 100 -25.29 -14.13 -5.30
CA ALA A 100 -24.43 -15.26 -4.95
C ALA A 100 -24.43 -15.57 -3.43
N GLY A 101 -25.09 -14.75 -2.61
CA GLY A 101 -25.09 -14.88 -1.16
C GLY A 101 -23.71 -14.74 -0.53
N LEU A 102 -22.85 -13.95 -1.18
CA LEU A 102 -21.49 -13.64 -0.70
C LEU A 102 -21.53 -12.46 0.28
N ARG A 103 -20.46 -12.29 1.02
CA ARG A 103 -20.34 -11.34 2.11
C ARG A 103 -19.02 -10.56 1.98
N VAL A 104 -19.10 -9.25 1.96
CA VAL A 104 -17.91 -8.39 1.89
C VAL A 104 -17.20 -8.39 3.23
N ARG A 105 -15.95 -8.82 3.22
CA ARG A 105 -15.06 -8.85 4.38
C ARG A 105 -14.19 -7.62 4.47
N THR A 106 -13.61 -7.21 3.34
CA THR A 106 -12.80 -6.00 3.25
C THR A 106 -13.10 -5.22 1.97
N PHE A 107 -12.84 -3.93 2.04
CA PHE A 107 -12.82 -3.04 0.87
C PHE A 107 -11.45 -2.38 0.78
N TYR A 108 -10.90 -2.36 -0.42
CA TYR A 108 -9.61 -1.70 -0.69
C TYR A 108 -9.70 -0.83 -1.94
N MET A 109 -9.48 0.48 -1.79
CA MET A 109 -9.38 1.41 -2.90
C MET A 109 -7.92 1.82 -3.10
N GLY A 110 -7.34 1.40 -4.22
CA GLY A 110 -5.92 1.58 -4.54
C GLY A 110 -5.66 1.76 -6.01
N GLY A 111 -4.50 1.29 -6.47
CA GLY A 111 -4.10 1.30 -7.89
C GLY A 111 -3.08 2.35 -8.22
N GLY A 112 -3.46 3.43 -8.89
CA GLY A 112 -2.61 4.60 -9.12
C GLY A 112 -2.52 5.45 -7.86
N THR A 113 -3.46 6.37 -7.70
CA THR A 113 -3.56 7.22 -6.51
C THR A 113 -5.02 7.62 -6.31
N PRO A 114 -5.77 6.97 -5.43
CA PRO A 114 -7.18 7.28 -5.19
C PRO A 114 -7.45 8.74 -4.86
N THR A 115 -6.57 9.37 -4.08
CA THR A 115 -6.66 10.80 -3.75
C THR A 115 -6.36 11.76 -4.90
N THR A 116 -6.13 11.25 -6.12
CA THR A 116 -6.15 12.04 -7.36
C THR A 116 -7.57 12.49 -7.71
N LEU A 117 -8.58 11.72 -7.31
CA LEU A 117 -9.99 12.10 -7.42
C LEU A 117 -10.28 13.35 -6.56
N THR A 118 -11.27 14.14 -6.95
CA THR A 118 -11.81 15.20 -6.10
C THR A 118 -12.57 14.62 -4.90
N ALA A 119 -12.79 15.42 -3.88
CA ALA A 119 -13.60 15.00 -2.71
C ALA A 119 -15.00 14.52 -3.14
N GLU A 120 -15.66 15.25 -4.06
CA GLU A 120 -16.96 14.86 -4.62
C GLU A 120 -16.91 13.54 -5.39
N GLN A 121 -15.86 13.30 -6.20
CA GLN A 121 -15.71 12.05 -6.92
C GLN A 121 -15.45 10.86 -5.96
N MET A 122 -14.66 11.07 -4.92
CA MET A 122 -14.44 10.06 -3.87
C MET A 122 -15.74 9.74 -3.13
N ASP A 123 -16.51 10.77 -2.76
CA ASP A 123 -17.82 10.63 -2.12
C ASP A 123 -18.77 9.78 -2.99
N ARG A 124 -18.84 10.05 -4.28
CA ARG A 124 -19.66 9.28 -5.23
C ARG A 124 -19.27 7.79 -5.29
N VAL A 125 -17.96 7.50 -5.39
CA VAL A 125 -17.46 6.11 -5.44
C VAL A 125 -17.76 5.38 -4.14
N LEU A 126 -17.52 6.01 -3.00
CA LEU A 126 -17.78 5.41 -1.69
C LEU A 126 -19.28 5.26 -1.42
N THR A 127 -20.11 6.22 -1.83
CA THR A 127 -21.57 6.10 -1.79
C THR A 127 -22.07 4.93 -2.65
N ALA A 128 -21.51 4.76 -3.85
CA ALA A 128 -21.85 3.62 -4.69
C ALA A 128 -21.50 2.28 -4.01
N PHE A 129 -20.37 2.18 -3.33
CA PHE A 129 -20.02 1.02 -2.54
C PHE A 129 -21.01 0.79 -1.37
N GLU A 130 -21.28 1.81 -0.57
CA GLU A 130 -22.17 1.73 0.58
C GLU A 130 -23.59 1.30 0.23
N THR A 131 -24.11 1.81 -0.89
CA THR A 131 -25.48 1.51 -1.32
C THR A 131 -25.62 0.17 -2.04
N SER A 132 -24.51 -0.37 -2.57
CA SER A 132 -24.53 -1.59 -3.39
C SER A 132 -24.17 -2.85 -2.59
N PHE A 133 -23.38 -2.73 -1.52
CA PHE A 133 -22.90 -3.87 -0.73
C PHE A 133 -23.39 -3.81 0.72
N ASP A 134 -23.72 -4.98 1.26
CA ASP A 134 -23.91 -5.15 2.69
C ASP A 134 -22.57 -5.12 3.41
N ARG A 135 -22.36 -4.12 4.25
CA ARG A 135 -21.12 -3.89 4.99
C ARG A 135 -21.13 -4.44 6.41
N THR A 136 -22.17 -5.16 6.83
CA THR A 136 -22.31 -5.64 8.22
C THR A 136 -21.17 -6.56 8.66
N ALA A 137 -20.56 -7.28 7.71
CA ALA A 137 -19.41 -8.16 7.94
C ALA A 137 -18.07 -7.50 7.53
N CYS A 138 -18.07 -6.25 7.08
CA CYS A 138 -16.87 -5.58 6.60
C CYS A 138 -16.01 -5.13 7.80
N GLU A 139 -14.83 -5.74 7.94
CA GLU A 139 -13.91 -5.49 9.06
C GLU A 139 -12.93 -4.35 8.75
N GLU A 140 -12.58 -4.15 7.49
CA GLU A 140 -11.62 -3.12 7.09
C GLU A 140 -12.05 -2.43 5.79
N ILE A 141 -11.98 -1.11 5.79
CA ILE A 141 -12.16 -0.26 4.61
C ILE A 141 -10.88 0.56 4.47
N THR A 142 -10.05 0.19 3.50
CA THR A 142 -8.75 0.82 3.23
C THR A 142 -8.80 1.70 2.01
N VAL A 143 -8.20 2.89 2.11
CA VAL A 143 -7.99 3.78 0.97
C VAL A 143 -6.52 4.23 0.93
N GLU A 144 -5.88 4.04 -0.22
CA GLU A 144 -4.54 4.57 -0.46
C GLU A 144 -4.60 6.09 -0.66
N ALA A 145 -4.09 6.84 0.31
CA ALA A 145 -3.75 8.26 0.16
C ALA A 145 -2.26 8.37 -0.24
N GLY A 146 -1.87 7.60 -1.27
CA GLY A 146 -0.50 7.22 -1.58
C GLY A 146 0.44 8.36 -2.01
N ARG A 147 -0.07 9.56 -2.20
CA ARG A 147 0.69 10.75 -2.61
C ARG A 147 0.40 11.90 -1.67
N PRO A 148 1.35 12.34 -0.84
CA PRO A 148 1.18 13.46 0.09
C PRO A 148 0.65 14.74 -0.56
N ASP A 149 1.11 15.02 -1.78
CA ASP A 149 0.69 16.17 -2.60
C ASP A 149 -0.76 16.13 -3.08
N THR A 150 -1.46 15.02 -2.90
CA THR A 150 -2.89 14.88 -3.28
C THR A 150 -3.84 14.87 -2.09
N ILE A 151 -3.31 14.85 -0.87
CA ILE A 151 -4.08 14.80 0.37
C ILE A 151 -4.59 16.19 0.73
N THR A 152 -5.89 16.31 0.95
CA THR A 152 -6.54 17.53 1.45
C THR A 152 -7.46 17.21 2.61
N ALA A 153 -7.71 18.20 3.47
CA ALA A 153 -8.62 18.03 4.60
C ALA A 153 -10.01 17.58 4.16
N GLU A 154 -10.54 18.15 3.07
CA GLU A 154 -11.85 17.80 2.52
C GLU A 154 -11.92 16.32 2.12
N LYS A 155 -10.91 15.81 1.43
CA LYS A 155 -10.85 14.39 1.03
C LYS A 155 -10.80 13.46 2.24
N LEU A 156 -9.99 13.79 3.25
CA LEU A 156 -9.90 13.01 4.48
C LEU A 156 -11.23 13.00 5.25
N VAL A 157 -11.94 14.13 5.27
CA VAL A 157 -13.29 14.20 5.87
C VAL A 157 -14.25 13.27 5.13
N VAL A 158 -14.25 13.27 3.80
CA VAL A 158 -15.06 12.33 3.00
C VAL A 158 -14.73 10.89 3.38
N LEU A 159 -13.45 10.50 3.41
CA LEU A 159 -13.05 9.15 3.80
C LEU A 159 -13.59 8.78 5.19
N ARG A 160 -13.49 9.69 6.15
CA ARG A 160 -14.01 9.44 7.53
C ARG A 160 -15.53 9.32 7.55
N THR A 161 -16.24 10.16 6.79
CA THR A 161 -17.71 10.12 6.71
C THR A 161 -18.21 8.77 6.19
N HIS A 162 -17.47 8.17 5.24
CA HIS A 162 -17.78 6.84 4.69
C HIS A 162 -17.22 5.67 5.52
N GLY A 163 -16.71 5.92 6.71
CA GLY A 163 -16.27 4.86 7.63
C GLY A 163 -14.97 4.19 7.21
N VAL A 164 -14.12 4.86 6.43
CA VAL A 164 -12.77 4.35 6.13
C VAL A 164 -12.01 4.15 7.43
N THR A 165 -11.53 2.92 7.63
CA THR A 165 -10.83 2.51 8.85
C THR A 165 -9.33 2.61 8.74
N ARG A 166 -8.78 2.47 7.51
CA ARG A 166 -7.34 2.53 7.26
C ARG A 166 -7.02 3.48 6.10
N VAL A 167 -6.01 4.32 6.28
CA VAL A 167 -5.41 5.11 5.20
C VAL A 167 -3.92 4.78 5.08
N SER A 168 -3.41 4.74 3.84
CA SER A 168 -2.00 4.54 3.58
C SER A 168 -1.39 5.81 2.99
N VAL A 169 -0.45 6.41 3.70
CA VAL A 169 0.35 7.54 3.22
C VAL A 169 1.71 7.01 2.79
N ASN A 170 2.05 7.16 1.51
CA ASN A 170 3.21 6.49 0.94
C ASN A 170 4.33 7.48 0.56
N PRO A 171 5.15 7.94 1.52
CA PRO A 171 6.27 8.84 1.23
C PRO A 171 7.31 8.20 0.31
N GLN A 172 7.57 6.91 0.47
CA GLN A 172 8.60 6.10 -0.15
C GLN A 172 10.02 6.42 0.35
N THR A 173 10.32 7.68 0.57
CA THR A 173 11.54 8.25 1.14
C THR A 173 11.26 9.70 1.59
N PHE A 174 12.12 10.24 2.44
CA PHE A 174 12.11 11.67 2.79
C PHE A 174 13.28 12.42 2.15
N GLU A 175 14.13 11.74 1.39
CA GLU A 175 15.28 12.34 0.73
C GLU A 175 14.85 13.05 -0.56
N GLU A 176 14.99 14.38 -0.60
CA GLU A 176 14.51 15.23 -1.70
C GLU A 176 15.14 14.89 -3.07
N ASN A 177 16.43 14.50 -3.08
CA ASN A 177 17.11 14.06 -4.31
C ASN A 177 16.48 12.75 -4.84
N VAL A 178 16.16 11.81 -3.95
CA VAL A 178 15.54 10.54 -4.29
C VAL A 178 14.11 10.75 -4.79
N LEU A 179 13.31 11.60 -4.12
CA LEU A 179 11.97 11.97 -4.57
C LEU A 179 11.98 12.50 -6.00
N ARG A 180 12.91 13.42 -6.31
CA ARG A 180 13.09 13.95 -7.67
C ARG A 180 13.50 12.86 -8.65
N ALA A 181 14.45 12.00 -8.28
CA ALA A 181 14.95 10.92 -9.15
C ALA A 181 13.83 9.93 -9.52
N ILE A 182 12.90 9.66 -8.61
CA ILE A 182 11.78 8.78 -8.88
C ILE A 182 10.55 9.49 -9.50
N GLY A 183 10.64 10.81 -9.78
CA GLY A 183 9.57 11.57 -10.42
C GLY A 183 8.39 11.89 -9.51
N ARG A 184 8.63 12.03 -8.21
CA ARG A 184 7.66 12.56 -7.25
C ARG A 184 7.86 14.06 -7.06
N CYS A 185 6.76 14.82 -7.09
CA CYS A 185 6.80 16.28 -6.99
C CYS A 185 6.66 16.80 -5.55
N HIS A 186 6.23 15.96 -4.62
CA HIS A 186 6.10 16.34 -3.22
C HIS A 186 7.45 16.41 -2.51
N THR A 187 7.50 17.21 -1.46
CA THR A 187 8.65 17.40 -0.58
C THR A 187 8.45 16.67 0.76
N ALA A 188 9.52 16.61 1.56
CA ALA A 188 9.42 16.12 2.94
C ALA A 188 8.43 16.96 3.78
N ALA A 189 8.35 18.28 3.54
CA ALA A 189 7.37 19.13 4.21
C ALA A 189 5.92 18.85 3.79
N ASP A 190 5.69 18.36 2.58
CA ASP A 190 4.36 17.92 2.15
C ASP A 190 3.95 16.64 2.89
N ILE A 191 4.90 15.76 3.18
CA ILE A 191 4.65 14.56 4.00
C ILE A 191 4.26 14.97 5.42
N ASP A 192 4.99 15.92 6.03
CA ASP A 192 4.67 16.46 7.36
C ASP A 192 3.23 16.98 7.41
N ARG A 193 2.86 17.85 6.45
CA ARG A 193 1.51 18.39 6.35
C ARG A 193 0.44 17.32 6.16
N ALA A 194 0.70 16.34 5.32
CA ALA A 194 -0.22 15.24 5.09
C ALA A 194 -0.45 14.43 6.38
N MET A 195 0.61 14.09 7.10
CA MET A 195 0.52 13.35 8.36
C MET A 195 -0.18 14.16 9.46
N GLU A 196 0.02 15.48 9.54
CA GLU A 196 -0.74 16.34 10.45
C GLU A 196 -2.24 16.33 10.13
N LEU A 197 -2.63 16.39 8.85
CA LEU A 197 -4.02 16.32 8.44
C LEU A 197 -4.63 14.95 8.78
N VAL A 198 -3.93 13.85 8.51
CA VAL A 198 -4.36 12.48 8.83
C VAL A 198 -4.55 12.32 10.34
N ALA A 199 -3.60 12.79 11.15
CA ALA A 199 -3.70 12.74 12.61
C ALA A 199 -4.93 13.51 13.16
N ARG A 200 -5.21 14.70 12.60
CA ARG A 200 -6.40 15.49 12.97
C ARG A 200 -7.72 14.80 12.61
N CYS A 201 -7.73 14.01 11.55
CA CYS A 201 -8.93 13.27 11.13
C CYS A 201 -9.19 12.01 11.98
N GLY A 202 -8.20 11.50 12.71
CA GLY A 202 -8.35 10.40 13.65
C GLY A 202 -8.78 9.09 13.00
N PHE A 203 -8.06 8.64 11.97
CA PHE A 203 -8.26 7.32 11.39
C PHE A 203 -7.87 6.23 12.40
N PRO A 204 -8.63 5.12 12.48
CA PRO A 204 -8.29 3.99 13.35
C PRO A 204 -6.92 3.38 13.04
N HIS A 205 -6.55 3.35 11.76
CA HIS A 205 -5.28 2.80 11.31
C HIS A 205 -4.63 3.68 10.25
N VAL A 206 -3.34 3.92 10.40
CA VAL A 206 -2.50 4.67 9.45
C VAL A 206 -1.30 3.81 9.09
N ASN A 207 -1.10 3.58 7.80
CA ASN A 207 0.08 2.90 7.27
C ASN A 207 0.98 3.91 6.55
N MET A 208 2.30 3.69 6.63
CA MET A 208 3.28 4.42 5.83
C MET A 208 4.17 3.44 5.04
N ASP A 209 4.41 3.75 3.75
CA ASP A 209 5.27 2.93 2.89
C ASP A 209 6.61 3.60 2.63
N LEU A 210 7.67 2.81 2.76
CA LEU A 210 9.03 3.13 2.34
C LEU A 210 9.53 2.11 1.31
N ILE A 211 10.45 2.51 0.44
CA ILE A 211 11.10 1.62 -0.51
C ILE A 211 12.61 1.66 -0.31
N ALA A 212 13.21 0.50 0.03
CA ALA A 212 14.65 0.31 0.05
C ALA A 212 15.16 0.06 -1.38
N GLY A 213 16.25 0.73 -1.75
CA GLY A 213 16.92 0.56 -3.04
C GLY A 213 16.44 1.49 -4.15
N LEU A 214 15.81 2.61 -3.85
CA LEU A 214 15.42 3.62 -4.84
C LEU A 214 16.66 4.24 -5.53
N PRO A 215 16.53 4.72 -6.79
CA PRO A 215 17.58 5.49 -7.45
C PRO A 215 18.07 6.66 -6.59
N GLU A 216 19.38 6.90 -6.57
CA GLU A 216 20.03 7.98 -5.81
C GLU A 216 19.92 7.86 -4.28
N ASP A 217 19.32 6.77 -3.76
CA ASP A 217 19.24 6.56 -2.31
C ASP A 217 20.52 5.90 -1.75
N THR A 218 20.74 6.10 -0.47
CA THR A 218 21.85 5.54 0.30
C THR A 218 21.33 4.83 1.54
N ALA A 219 22.12 3.94 2.13
CA ALA A 219 21.77 3.30 3.40
C ALA A 219 21.47 4.34 4.50
N GLU A 220 22.24 5.42 4.54
CA GLU A 220 22.04 6.51 5.51
C GLU A 220 20.78 7.33 5.21
N GLY A 221 20.46 7.63 3.94
CA GLY A 221 19.22 8.30 3.53
C GLY A 221 17.99 7.47 3.90
N PHE A 222 18.05 6.17 3.65
CA PHE A 222 16.99 5.26 4.04
C PHE A 222 16.79 5.21 5.56
N ARG A 223 17.89 5.16 6.36
CA ARG A 223 17.83 5.21 7.83
C ARG A 223 17.11 6.46 8.32
N ARG A 224 17.53 7.65 7.83
CA ARG A 224 16.84 8.91 8.16
C ARG A 224 15.36 8.88 7.81
N SER A 225 15.02 8.29 6.67
CA SER A 225 13.63 8.17 6.22
C SER A 225 12.81 7.27 7.14
N LEU A 226 13.37 6.13 7.56
CA LEU A 226 12.69 5.21 8.49
C LEU A 226 12.52 5.85 9.88
N ASP A 227 13.59 6.45 10.41
CA ASP A 227 13.55 7.10 11.71
C ASP A 227 12.51 8.23 11.73
N ARG A 228 12.39 8.99 10.64
CA ARG A 228 11.36 10.01 10.51
C ARG A 228 9.96 9.42 10.43
N CYS A 229 9.74 8.32 9.72
CA CYS A 229 8.46 7.61 9.74
C CYS A 229 8.04 7.26 11.16
N LEU A 230 8.96 6.74 11.97
CA LEU A 230 8.70 6.37 13.35
C LEU A 230 8.23 7.55 14.21
N THR A 231 8.69 8.78 13.92
CA THR A 231 8.25 9.96 14.69
C THR A 231 6.76 10.30 14.55
N TYR A 232 6.10 9.83 13.49
CA TYR A 232 4.65 10.04 13.31
C TYR A 232 3.81 8.99 14.05
N GLY A 233 4.42 7.88 14.48
CA GLY A 233 3.73 6.79 15.17
C GLY A 233 2.59 6.17 14.36
N PRO A 234 2.77 5.82 13.07
CA PRO A 234 1.73 5.12 12.34
C PRO A 234 1.48 3.74 12.96
N ASP A 235 0.33 3.14 12.67
CA ASP A 235 0.00 1.80 13.16
C ASP A 235 0.79 0.71 12.43
N ASP A 236 1.12 0.97 11.16
CA ASP A 236 1.90 0.06 10.32
C ASP A 236 2.96 0.81 9.50
N ILE A 237 4.11 0.19 9.32
CA ILE A 237 5.15 0.66 8.37
C ILE A 237 5.47 -0.49 7.43
N THR A 238 5.25 -0.26 6.13
CA THR A 238 5.62 -1.21 5.10
C THR A 238 6.95 -0.81 4.47
N VAL A 239 7.95 -1.67 4.57
CA VAL A 239 9.24 -1.50 3.88
C VAL A 239 9.29 -2.44 2.68
N HIS A 240 9.16 -1.87 1.49
CA HIS A 240 9.33 -2.60 0.24
C HIS A 240 10.80 -2.65 -0.17
N THR A 241 11.23 -3.77 -0.73
CA THR A 241 12.47 -3.81 -1.51
C THR A 241 12.15 -3.48 -2.96
N LEU A 242 12.88 -2.55 -3.57
CA LEU A 242 12.70 -2.21 -4.97
C LEU A 242 12.84 -3.46 -5.84
N ALA A 243 11.78 -3.80 -6.54
CA ALA A 243 11.79 -4.86 -7.54
C ALA A 243 11.70 -4.24 -8.94
N LEU A 244 12.69 -4.49 -9.78
CA LEU A 244 12.70 -4.02 -11.16
C LEU A 244 11.63 -4.77 -11.96
N LYS A 245 10.61 -4.06 -12.38
CA LYS A 245 9.49 -4.61 -13.17
C LYS A 245 9.60 -4.18 -14.63
N LYS A 246 9.27 -5.09 -15.53
CA LYS A 246 9.17 -4.80 -16.96
C LYS A 246 8.21 -3.63 -17.19
N GLY A 247 8.66 -2.62 -17.92
CA GLY A 247 7.87 -1.39 -18.19
C GLY A 247 8.03 -0.28 -17.16
N SER A 248 8.83 -0.47 -16.08
CA SER A 248 9.24 0.64 -15.21
C SER A 248 10.22 1.58 -15.94
N ARG A 249 10.12 2.88 -15.68
CA ARG A 249 11.05 3.88 -16.24
C ARG A 249 12.50 3.66 -15.79
N ILE A 250 12.72 3.09 -14.61
CA ILE A 250 14.07 2.72 -14.16
C ILE A 250 14.77 1.86 -15.19
N LEU A 251 14.10 0.84 -15.73
CA LEU A 251 14.69 -0.03 -16.75
C LEU A 251 14.80 0.65 -18.12
N THR A 252 13.77 1.39 -18.53
CA THR A 252 13.75 2.02 -19.87
C THR A 252 14.66 3.23 -19.99
N GLU A 253 14.90 3.94 -18.90
CA GLU A 253 15.76 5.12 -18.82
C GLU A 253 17.15 4.80 -18.26
N GLY A 254 17.40 3.56 -17.84
CA GLY A 254 18.70 3.12 -17.32
C GLY A 254 19.13 3.85 -16.03
N LEU A 255 18.15 4.15 -15.14
CA LEU A 255 18.47 4.84 -13.89
C LEU A 255 19.33 3.95 -13.00
N ARG A 256 20.37 4.54 -12.43
CA ARG A 256 21.26 3.82 -11.51
C ARG A 256 20.58 3.58 -10.17
N ILE A 257 20.56 2.33 -9.74
CA ILE A 257 20.06 1.89 -8.44
C ILE A 257 21.21 1.45 -7.53
N PRO A 258 21.03 1.49 -6.20
CA PRO A 258 22.00 0.92 -5.25
C PRO A 258 22.26 -0.56 -5.51
N GLY A 259 23.46 -1.03 -5.17
CA GLY A 259 23.81 -2.43 -5.22
C GLY A 259 23.09 -3.27 -4.14
N ALA A 260 23.14 -4.60 -4.33
CA ALA A 260 22.46 -5.52 -3.39
C ALA A 260 22.98 -5.40 -1.95
N GLU A 261 24.27 -5.10 -1.76
CA GLU A 261 24.87 -4.89 -0.44
C GLU A 261 24.26 -3.68 0.28
N THR A 262 24.13 -2.54 -0.41
CA THR A 262 23.49 -1.34 0.14
C THR A 262 22.03 -1.60 0.51
N VAL A 263 21.31 -2.34 -0.33
CA VAL A 263 19.90 -2.71 -0.02
C VAL A 263 19.84 -3.65 1.18
N ALA A 264 20.78 -4.58 1.31
CA ALA A 264 20.88 -5.45 2.48
C ALA A 264 21.12 -4.63 3.76
N GLU A 265 22.02 -3.65 3.73
CA GLU A 265 22.23 -2.72 4.86
C GLU A 265 20.97 -1.95 5.26
N MET A 266 20.17 -1.50 4.28
CA MET A 266 18.88 -0.84 4.54
C MET A 266 17.92 -1.77 5.28
N LEU A 267 17.79 -3.02 4.83
CA LEU A 267 16.88 -4.00 5.42
C LEU A 267 17.37 -4.52 6.78
N ASP A 268 18.68 -4.69 6.94
CA ASP A 268 19.31 -5.09 8.19
C ASP A 268 19.15 -4.01 9.27
N TYR A 269 19.06 -2.74 8.87
CA TYR A 269 18.67 -1.66 9.76
C TYR A 269 17.18 -1.65 10.06
N ALA A 270 16.34 -1.81 9.03
CA ALA A 270 14.87 -1.67 9.17
C ALA A 270 14.28 -2.71 10.12
N SER A 271 14.62 -3.99 9.95
CA SER A 271 13.97 -5.07 10.69
C SER A 271 14.14 -4.96 12.21
N PRO A 272 15.37 -4.84 12.78
CA PRO A 272 15.53 -4.69 14.22
C PRO A 272 14.99 -3.36 14.76
N THR A 273 15.09 -2.26 13.99
CA THR A 273 14.58 -0.95 14.38
C THR A 273 13.06 -0.99 14.54
N LEU A 274 12.33 -1.54 13.56
CA LEU A 274 10.88 -1.68 13.62
C LEU A 274 10.45 -2.60 14.78
N ARG A 275 11.09 -3.76 14.95
CA ARG A 275 10.80 -4.67 16.08
C ARG A 275 11.04 -4.00 17.44
N THR A 276 12.10 -3.21 17.59
CA THR A 276 12.39 -2.47 18.82
C THR A 276 11.35 -1.39 19.09
N ALA A 277 10.80 -0.78 18.03
CA ALA A 277 9.75 0.21 18.12
C ALA A 277 8.34 -0.40 18.33
N GLY A 278 8.20 -1.72 18.29
CA GLY A 278 6.94 -2.43 18.59
C GLY A 278 6.12 -2.84 17.35
N TYR A 279 6.71 -2.75 16.14
CA TYR A 279 6.11 -3.20 14.88
C TYR A 279 6.35 -4.68 14.59
#